data_c7a7672dfed07c22ed9bfeda84327862
#
_entry.id   c7a7672dfed07c22ed9bfeda84327862
#
_cell.length_a   1.000
_cell.length_b   1.000
_cell.length_c   1.000
_cell.angle_alpha   90.00
_cell.angle_beta   90.00
_cell.angle_gamma   90.00
#
_symmetry.space_group_name_H-M   'P 1'
#
loop_
_entity.id
_entity.type
_entity.pdbx_description
1 polymer ?
#
loop_
_entity_poly.entity_id
_entity_poly.type
_entity_poly.pdbx_seq_one_letter_code
_entity_poly.pdbx_strand_id
1 'polypeptide(L)'
;MHVEALDHVNIITADLEGTVRFYADLLDLEPRDGPPPLTHQNARWMYDAGGRAVLHINSLDCPRRYDREVRAGPTGALHHVALRCSGYEEVLGRLSRRGIGHQLNEVAAVGLRQIFVLDPNQVLLELNFFGG
;
A
#
# COMPACT_ATOMS: atom_id res chain seq x y z
N MET A 1 -7.99 -23.39 -15.59
CA MET A 1 -7.78 -22.47 -14.44
C MET A 1 -6.96 -21.27 -14.92
N HIS A 2 -7.37 -20.07 -14.57
CA HIS A 2 -6.67 -18.85 -14.94
C HIS A 2 -6.55 -17.97 -13.70
N VAL A 3 -5.38 -17.37 -13.49
CA VAL A 3 -5.26 -16.26 -12.55
C VAL A 3 -5.68 -15.00 -13.29
N GLU A 4 -6.75 -14.37 -12.85
CA GLU A 4 -7.33 -13.21 -13.56
C GLU A 4 -6.62 -11.91 -13.21
N ALA A 5 -6.23 -11.72 -11.95
CA ALA A 5 -5.58 -10.49 -11.49
C ALA A 5 -4.99 -10.69 -10.09
N LEU A 6 -4.12 -9.77 -9.68
CA LEU A 6 -3.79 -9.62 -8.27
C LEU A 6 -4.98 -8.99 -7.58
N ASP A 7 -5.51 -9.63 -6.54
CA ASP A 7 -6.69 -9.14 -5.83
C ASP A 7 -6.32 -8.06 -4.81
N HIS A 8 -5.49 -8.43 -3.85
CA HIS A 8 -5.07 -7.49 -2.81
C HIS A 8 -3.77 -7.93 -2.15
N VAL A 9 -3.18 -7.02 -1.41
CA VAL A 9 -2.05 -7.29 -0.50
C VAL A 9 -2.55 -7.08 0.93
N ASN A 10 -2.21 -7.99 1.83
CA ASN A 10 -2.59 -7.90 3.24
C ASN A 10 -1.39 -7.45 4.07
N ILE A 11 -1.57 -6.40 4.85
CA ILE A 11 -0.55 -5.85 5.75
C ILE A 11 -1.04 -6.05 7.19
N ILE A 12 -0.22 -6.67 8.01
CA ILE A 12 -0.48 -6.81 9.45
C ILE A 12 0.44 -5.85 10.18
N THR A 13 -0.13 -4.98 11.00
CA THR A 13 0.62 -3.88 11.60
C THR A 13 0.29 -3.68 13.08
N ALA A 14 1.28 -3.24 13.84
CA ALA A 14 1.08 -2.78 15.21
C ALA A 14 0.47 -1.37 15.27
N ASP A 15 0.43 -0.65 14.14
CA ASP A 15 -0.09 0.71 14.04
C ASP A 15 -1.09 0.83 12.91
N LEU A 16 -2.32 0.38 13.15
CA LEU A 16 -3.39 0.41 12.15
C LEU A 16 -3.67 1.83 11.68
N GLU A 17 -3.89 2.76 12.61
CA GLU A 17 -4.29 4.12 12.27
C GLU A 17 -3.18 4.87 11.51
N GLY A 18 -1.94 4.72 11.93
CA GLY A 18 -0.80 5.35 11.24
C GLY A 18 -0.61 4.81 9.84
N THR A 19 -0.79 3.51 9.66
CA THR A 19 -0.70 2.87 8.34
C THR A 19 -1.83 3.33 7.43
N VAL A 20 -3.07 3.36 7.94
CA VAL A 20 -4.22 3.87 7.18
C VAL A 20 -3.99 5.31 6.73
N ARG A 21 -3.54 6.19 7.64
CA ARG A 21 -3.28 7.58 7.30
C ARG A 21 -2.19 7.72 6.24
N PHE A 22 -1.14 6.90 6.32
CA PHE A 22 -0.07 6.93 5.32
C PHE A 22 -0.64 6.70 3.91
N TYR A 23 -1.41 5.64 3.72
CA TYR A 23 -1.96 5.29 2.42
C TYR A 23 -3.06 6.26 1.97
N ALA A 24 -3.90 6.72 2.89
CA ALA A 24 -4.96 7.68 2.56
C ALA A 24 -4.40 9.05 2.21
N ASP A 25 -3.48 9.56 3.02
CA ASP A 25 -3.02 10.95 2.90
C ASP A 25 -1.93 11.11 1.84
N LEU A 26 -1.09 10.10 1.65
CA LEU A 26 -0.02 10.16 0.65
C LEU A 26 -0.50 9.73 -0.72
N LEU A 27 -1.29 8.66 -0.81
CA LEU A 27 -1.63 8.00 -2.07
C LEU A 27 -3.11 8.11 -2.45
N ASP A 28 -3.92 8.81 -1.65
CA ASP A 28 -5.36 8.97 -1.89
C ASP A 28 -6.14 7.66 -1.97
N LEU A 29 -5.65 6.60 -1.33
CA LEU A 29 -6.45 5.40 -1.16
C LEU A 29 -7.58 5.69 -0.17
N GLU A 30 -8.79 5.22 -0.48
CA GLU A 30 -9.96 5.48 0.35
C GLU A 30 -10.13 4.39 1.41
N PRO A 31 -10.04 4.72 2.72
CA PRO A 31 -10.25 3.73 3.77
C PRO A 31 -11.73 3.44 3.97
N ARG A 32 -12.06 2.16 4.09
CA ARG A 32 -13.41 1.69 4.45
C ARG A 32 -13.30 0.54 5.44
N ASP A 33 -14.35 0.32 6.21
CA ASP A 33 -14.42 -0.83 7.10
C ASP A 33 -14.54 -2.12 6.28
N GLY A 34 -13.89 -3.18 6.76
CA GLY A 34 -14.07 -4.50 6.17
C GLY A 34 -15.41 -5.12 6.61
N PRO A 35 -15.84 -6.21 5.96
CA PRO A 35 -17.09 -6.88 6.34
C PRO A 35 -16.97 -7.56 7.70
N PRO A 36 -18.10 -7.72 8.43
CA PRO A 36 -18.07 -8.48 9.69
C PRO A 36 -17.49 -9.89 9.47
N PRO A 37 -16.71 -10.42 10.41
CA PRO A 37 -16.50 -9.97 11.79
C PRO A 37 -15.41 -8.90 11.98
N LEU A 38 -14.86 -8.32 10.92
CA LEU A 38 -13.90 -7.25 11.04
C LEU A 38 -14.57 -5.99 11.62
N THR A 39 -13.81 -5.22 12.40
CA THR A 39 -14.29 -3.98 13.01
C THR A 39 -13.41 -2.83 12.57
N HIS A 40 -13.88 -1.62 12.78
CA HIS A 40 -13.13 -0.39 12.52
C HIS A 40 -11.79 -0.38 13.26
N GLN A 41 -11.72 -0.99 14.44
CA GLN A 41 -10.53 -0.98 15.30
C GLN A 41 -9.51 -2.05 14.92
N ASN A 42 -9.90 -3.09 14.17
CA ASN A 42 -8.97 -4.18 13.86
C ASN A 42 -8.64 -4.33 12.37
N ALA A 43 -9.34 -3.63 11.48
CA ALA A 43 -9.07 -3.72 10.05
C ALA A 43 -9.59 -2.50 9.30
N ARG A 44 -8.94 -2.18 8.20
CA ARG A 44 -9.41 -1.23 7.19
C ARG A 44 -9.02 -1.74 5.81
N TRP A 45 -9.91 -1.62 4.88
CA TRP A 45 -9.65 -1.92 3.48
C TRP A 45 -9.46 -0.61 2.72
N MET A 46 -8.36 -0.53 1.95
CA MET A 46 -7.99 0.67 1.22
C MET A 46 -8.34 0.50 -0.25
N TYR A 47 -9.16 1.41 -0.76
CA TYR A 47 -9.71 1.34 -2.12
C TYR A 47 -8.96 2.26 -3.06
N ASP A 48 -8.64 1.74 -4.25
CA ASP A 48 -8.02 2.53 -5.32
C ASP A 48 -9.05 3.36 -6.09
N ALA A 49 -8.57 4.13 -7.09
CA ALA A 49 -9.42 4.99 -7.90
C ALA A 49 -10.48 4.20 -8.70
N GLY A 50 -10.22 2.93 -8.97
CA GLY A 50 -11.16 2.05 -9.66
C GLY A 50 -12.17 1.38 -8.75
N GLY A 51 -12.15 1.68 -7.46
CA GLY A 51 -13.06 1.09 -6.48
C GLY A 51 -12.70 -0.32 -6.04
N ARG A 52 -11.42 -0.71 -6.17
CA ARG A 52 -10.94 -2.02 -5.76
C ARG A 52 -10.23 -1.93 -4.42
N ALA A 53 -10.52 -2.86 -3.52
CA ALA A 53 -9.89 -2.94 -2.21
C ALA A 53 -8.50 -3.59 -2.33
N VAL A 54 -7.51 -2.80 -2.75
CA VAL A 54 -6.18 -3.31 -3.12
C VAL A 54 -5.28 -3.60 -1.93
N LEU A 55 -5.53 -2.96 -0.77
CA LEU A 55 -4.80 -3.24 0.46
C LEU A 55 -5.80 -3.55 1.57
N HIS A 56 -5.55 -4.64 2.29
CA HIS A 56 -6.25 -4.97 3.52
C HIS A 56 -5.26 -4.77 4.66
N ILE A 57 -5.57 -3.85 5.57
CA ILE A 57 -4.70 -3.50 6.68
C ILE A 57 -5.34 -4.01 7.97
N ASN A 58 -4.63 -4.86 8.68
CA ASN A 58 -5.12 -5.52 9.88
C ASN A 58 -4.22 -5.24 11.08
N SER A 59 -4.83 -5.07 12.25
CA SER A 59 -4.08 -5.01 13.51
C SER A 59 -3.52 -6.38 13.86
N LEU A 60 -2.58 -6.41 14.82
CA LEU A 60 -1.97 -7.67 15.27
C LEU A 60 -2.99 -8.64 15.87
N ASP A 61 -4.03 -8.10 16.49
CA ASP A 61 -5.09 -8.89 17.15
C ASP A 61 -6.32 -9.11 16.26
N CYS A 62 -6.24 -8.72 15.00
CA CYS A 62 -7.33 -8.94 14.05
C CYS A 62 -7.63 -10.43 13.92
N PRO A 63 -8.90 -10.84 14.01
CA PRO A 63 -9.26 -12.24 13.88
C PRO A 63 -8.81 -12.82 12.53
N ARG A 64 -8.05 -13.92 12.59
CA ARG A 64 -7.61 -14.66 11.42
C ARG A 64 -7.97 -16.12 11.59
N ARG A 65 -8.65 -16.67 10.61
CA ARG A 65 -9.21 -18.01 10.73
C ARG A 65 -8.32 -19.09 10.12
N TYR A 66 -7.73 -18.81 8.97
CA TYR A 66 -7.03 -19.82 8.18
C TYR A 66 -5.51 -19.62 8.12
N ASP A 67 -5.04 -18.44 8.47
CA ASP A 67 -3.64 -18.03 8.32
C ASP A 67 -2.95 -17.70 9.65
N ARG A 68 -3.56 -18.04 10.76
CA ARG A 68 -3.06 -17.69 12.11
C ARG A 68 -1.68 -18.27 12.42
N GLU A 69 -1.27 -19.31 11.71
CA GLU A 69 0.05 -19.90 11.88
C GLU A 69 1.13 -19.15 11.11
N VAL A 70 0.72 -18.26 10.21
CA VAL A 70 1.64 -17.43 9.43
C VAL A 70 1.79 -16.08 10.13
N ARG A 71 3.03 -15.75 10.51
CA ARG A 71 3.32 -14.53 11.28
C ARG A 71 3.76 -13.41 10.35
N ALA A 72 3.37 -12.18 10.71
CA ALA A 72 3.93 -11.00 10.08
C ALA A 72 5.42 -10.89 10.41
N GLY A 73 6.20 -10.48 9.44
CA GLY A 73 7.65 -10.37 9.60
C GLY A 73 8.28 -9.88 8.31
N PRO A 74 9.59 -10.08 8.15
CA PRO A 74 10.26 -9.75 6.89
C PRO A 74 9.57 -10.44 5.71
N THR A 75 9.48 -9.73 4.58
CA THR A 75 8.72 -10.22 3.42
C THR A 75 9.39 -11.37 2.68
N GLY A 76 10.58 -11.78 3.09
CA GLY A 76 11.30 -12.88 2.46
C GLY A 76 11.73 -12.53 1.04
N ALA A 77 11.34 -13.37 0.08
CA ALA A 77 11.67 -13.14 -1.32
C ALA A 77 10.84 -12.04 -1.99
N LEU A 78 9.74 -11.62 -1.39
CA LEU A 78 8.93 -10.52 -1.90
C LEU A 78 9.63 -9.20 -1.59
N HIS A 79 10.14 -8.51 -2.63
CA HIS A 79 10.97 -7.33 -2.47
C HIS A 79 10.16 -6.04 -2.36
N HIS A 80 9.17 -5.87 -3.22
CA HIS A 80 8.38 -4.63 -3.25
C HIS A 80 6.99 -4.85 -3.84
N VAL A 81 6.15 -3.85 -3.63
CA VAL A 81 4.81 -3.77 -4.24
C VAL A 81 4.83 -2.57 -5.17
N ALA A 82 4.49 -2.77 -6.44
CA ALA A 82 4.44 -1.70 -7.42
C ALA A 82 3.00 -1.24 -7.66
N LEU A 83 2.79 0.06 -7.61
CA LEU A 83 1.51 0.70 -7.86
C LEU A 83 1.61 1.59 -9.10
N ARG A 84 0.63 1.49 -9.98
CA ARG A 84 0.52 2.40 -11.12
C ARG A 84 -0.21 3.65 -10.67
N CYS A 85 0.42 4.80 -10.85
CA CYS A 85 -0.05 6.07 -10.29
C CYS A 85 -0.14 7.16 -11.35
N SER A 86 -0.86 8.22 -11.01
CA SER A 86 -0.83 9.51 -11.69
C SER A 86 -0.61 10.60 -10.64
N GLY A 87 -0.12 11.78 -11.07
CA GLY A 87 0.15 12.88 -10.15
C GLY A 87 1.54 12.84 -9.54
N TYR A 88 2.57 12.64 -10.36
CA TYR A 88 3.96 12.56 -9.93
C TYR A 88 4.39 13.77 -9.07
N GLU A 89 4.17 14.99 -9.56
CA GLU A 89 4.57 16.19 -8.85
C GLU A 89 3.81 16.37 -7.53
N GLU A 90 2.56 15.95 -7.51
CA GLU A 90 1.73 16.02 -6.31
C GLU A 90 2.27 15.11 -5.19
N VAL A 91 2.63 13.86 -5.52
CA VAL A 91 3.20 12.93 -4.55
C VAL A 91 4.57 13.40 -4.08
N LEU A 92 5.43 13.89 -4.98
CA LEU A 92 6.73 14.47 -4.61
C LEU A 92 6.54 15.60 -3.61
N GLY A 93 5.60 16.50 -3.85
CA GLY A 93 5.30 17.59 -2.94
C GLY A 93 4.86 17.10 -1.56
N ARG A 94 4.03 16.08 -1.51
CA ARG A 94 3.57 15.47 -0.25
C ARG A 94 4.72 14.84 0.53
N LEU A 95 5.58 14.09 -0.14
CA LEU A 95 6.76 13.48 0.47
C LEU A 95 7.69 14.54 1.05
N SER A 96 7.95 15.61 0.30
CA SER A 96 8.83 16.70 0.75
C SER A 96 8.25 17.42 1.95
N ARG A 97 6.97 17.77 1.92
CA ARG A 97 6.32 18.47 3.03
C ARG A 97 6.28 17.65 4.32
N ARG A 98 6.26 16.34 4.21
CA ARG A 98 6.21 15.44 5.37
C ARG A 98 7.59 14.93 5.80
N GLY A 99 8.63 15.32 5.08
CA GLY A 99 9.99 14.87 5.37
C GLY A 99 10.16 13.35 5.22
N ILE A 100 9.42 12.73 4.30
CA ILE A 100 9.51 11.28 4.05
C ILE A 100 10.63 11.02 3.06
N GLY A 101 11.62 10.21 3.46
CA GLY A 101 12.72 9.79 2.59
C GLY A 101 12.23 8.95 1.43
N HIS A 102 12.80 9.14 0.25
CA HIS A 102 12.43 8.41 -0.95
C HIS A 102 13.57 8.43 -1.96
N GLN A 103 13.50 7.55 -2.95
CA GLN A 103 14.44 7.48 -4.06
C GLN A 103 13.71 7.68 -5.37
N LEU A 104 14.36 8.33 -6.33
CA LEU A 104 13.79 8.59 -7.65
C LEU A 104 14.55 7.81 -8.71
N ASN A 105 13.82 7.37 -9.75
CA ASN A 105 14.41 6.74 -10.91
C ASN A 105 13.61 7.10 -12.16
N GLU A 106 14.28 7.08 -13.30
CA GLU A 106 13.64 7.29 -14.62
C GLU A 106 14.05 6.19 -15.56
N VAL A 107 13.10 5.70 -16.34
CA VAL A 107 13.34 4.82 -17.47
C VAL A 107 12.83 5.55 -18.71
N ALA A 108 13.67 6.42 -19.24
CA ALA A 108 13.30 7.36 -20.31
C ALA A 108 12.77 6.67 -21.56
N ALA A 109 13.32 5.48 -21.89
CA ALA A 109 12.94 4.74 -23.08
C ALA A 109 11.44 4.39 -23.13
N VAL A 110 10.78 4.28 -21.98
CA VAL A 110 9.35 3.92 -21.88
C VAL A 110 8.53 5.02 -21.20
N GLY A 111 9.12 6.20 -21.03
CA GLY A 111 8.42 7.35 -20.41
C GLY A 111 8.00 7.09 -18.98
N LEU A 112 8.78 6.31 -18.23
CA LEU A 112 8.46 5.92 -16.87
C LEU A 112 9.28 6.73 -15.87
N ARG A 113 8.61 7.34 -14.88
CA ARG A 113 9.23 7.92 -13.70
C ARG A 113 8.77 7.13 -12.48
N GLN A 114 9.70 6.86 -11.56
CA GLN A 114 9.47 6.01 -10.41
C GLN A 114 9.83 6.73 -9.12
N ILE A 115 9.02 6.51 -8.09
CA ILE A 115 9.30 6.92 -6.72
C ILE A 115 9.31 5.68 -5.86
N PHE A 116 10.39 5.46 -5.11
CA PHE A 116 10.51 4.35 -4.16
C PHE A 116 10.41 4.91 -2.75
N VAL A 117 9.47 4.40 -1.97
CA VAL A 117 9.23 4.86 -0.61
C VAL A 117 8.86 3.69 0.30
N LEU A 118 9.35 3.72 1.54
CA LEU A 118 8.95 2.73 2.54
C LEU A 118 7.67 3.18 3.24
N ASP A 119 6.73 2.26 3.43
CA ASP A 119 5.58 2.52 4.28
C ASP A 119 5.98 2.43 5.76
N PRO A 120 5.07 2.74 6.73
CA PRO A 120 5.41 2.67 8.15
C PRO A 120 5.82 1.29 8.65
N ASN A 121 5.55 0.23 7.89
CA ASN A 121 5.85 -1.15 8.26
C ASN A 121 7.02 -1.74 7.47
N GLN A 122 7.82 -0.88 6.82
CA GLN A 122 8.98 -1.27 6.02
C GLN A 122 8.60 -2.05 4.75
N VAL A 123 7.38 -1.88 4.27
CA VAL A 123 7.00 -2.37 2.94
C VAL A 123 7.54 -1.40 1.90
N LEU A 124 8.36 -1.89 0.99
CA LEU A 124 8.89 -1.05 -0.09
C LEU A 124 7.82 -0.89 -1.18
N LEU A 125 7.46 0.36 -1.43
CA LEU A 125 6.52 0.72 -2.50
C LEU A 125 7.29 1.29 -3.68
N GLU A 126 6.91 0.84 -4.88
CA GLU A 126 7.37 1.40 -6.14
C GLU A 126 6.19 2.11 -6.80
N LEU A 127 6.24 3.42 -6.86
CA LEU A 127 5.18 4.23 -7.47
C LEU A 127 5.59 4.53 -8.91
N ASN A 128 4.81 4.03 -9.86
CA ASN A 128 5.11 4.13 -11.28
C ASN A 128 4.18 5.13 -11.97
N PHE A 129 4.79 6.09 -12.64
CA PHE A 129 4.10 7.16 -13.36
C PHE A 129 4.52 7.13 -14.82
N PHE A 130 3.59 6.80 -15.69
CA PHE A 130 3.83 6.69 -17.14
C PHE A 130 3.35 7.94 -17.86
N GLY A 131 4.03 8.26 -18.94
CA GLY A 131 3.70 9.40 -19.79
C GLY A 131 4.47 10.65 -19.41
N GLY A 132 4.31 11.64 -20.19
CA GLY A 132 5.10 12.82 -20.13
C GLY A 132 4.86 13.82 -19.04
#